data_fd446b76ecc39f3d5fe54a724e75cda1
#
_entry.id   fd446b76ecc39f3d5fe54a724e75cda1
#
_cell.length_a   1.000
_cell.length_b   1.000
_cell.length_c   1.000
_cell.angle_alpha   90.00
_cell.angle_beta   90.00
_cell.angle_gamma   90.00
#
_symmetry.space_group_name_H-M   'P 1'
#
loop_
_entity.id
_entity.type
_entity.pdbx_description
1 polymer ?
#
loop_
_entity_poly.entity_id
_entity_poly.type
_entity_poly.pdbx_seq_one_letter_code
_entity_poly.pdbx_strand_id
1 'polypeptide(L)'
;MKKANEDGSVTYLAGLFAKIRDVWGSRYAKPQEVVTRLDVIRTKALTSRLVVVKAEEMPNLFDSAGKVVLYGILFDFNAASIKPESTETLAEVGKFLSAHPGKKLIVTGHTDSVGAFEFNRELSQKRADAVVDYLVKNYQAPRERFIPFGASFAAPVASNATEEGRAKNRRVELVHLE
;
A
#
# COMPACT_ATOMS: atom_id res chain seq x y z
N MET A 1 -23.73 13.84 -8.55
CA MET A 1 -22.73 14.90 -8.83
C MET A 1 -21.47 14.56 -8.04
N LYS A 2 -20.29 14.78 -8.61
CA LYS A 2 -18.98 14.53 -7.97
C LYS A 2 -18.25 15.87 -7.89
N LYS A 3 -17.74 16.24 -6.70
CA LYS A 3 -16.93 17.45 -6.50
C LYS A 3 -15.66 17.07 -5.75
N ALA A 4 -14.50 17.42 -6.30
CA ALA A 4 -13.23 17.36 -5.59
C ALA A 4 -13.09 18.59 -4.69
N ASN A 5 -12.61 18.41 -3.47
CA ASN A 5 -12.37 19.46 -2.49
C ASN A 5 -10.87 19.80 -2.44
N GLU A 6 -10.53 20.98 -1.93
CA GLU A 6 -9.14 21.45 -1.81
C GLU A 6 -8.30 20.58 -0.86
N ASP A 7 -8.93 19.87 0.08
CA ASP A 7 -8.27 18.93 1.00
C ASP A 7 -8.05 17.52 0.42
N GLY A 8 -8.27 17.35 -0.90
CA GLY A 8 -8.15 16.07 -1.61
C GLY A 8 -9.29 15.08 -1.37
N SER A 9 -10.31 15.45 -0.56
CA SER A 9 -11.51 14.63 -0.39
C SER A 9 -12.43 14.75 -1.60
N VAL A 10 -13.27 13.74 -1.82
CA VAL A 10 -14.28 13.75 -2.89
C VAL A 10 -15.66 13.63 -2.26
N THR A 11 -16.54 14.56 -2.60
CA THR A 11 -17.94 14.56 -2.20
C THR A 11 -18.79 14.00 -3.33
N TYR A 12 -19.55 12.95 -3.05
CA TYR A 12 -20.56 12.40 -3.95
C TYR A 12 -21.93 12.83 -3.45
N LEU A 13 -22.73 13.37 -4.36
CA LEU A 13 -24.13 13.71 -4.12
C LEU A 13 -24.99 12.73 -4.92
N ALA A 14 -25.73 11.88 -4.22
CA ALA A 14 -26.76 11.02 -4.80
C ALA A 14 -28.12 11.47 -4.29
N GLY A 15 -29.05 11.75 -5.19
CA GLY A 15 -30.41 12.13 -4.86
C GLY A 15 -31.40 11.15 -5.47
N LEU A 16 -32.32 10.62 -4.66
CA LEU A 16 -33.46 9.87 -5.14
C LEU A 16 -34.70 10.79 -5.11
N PHE A 17 -35.34 11.00 -6.25
CA PHE A 17 -36.61 11.71 -6.35
C PHE A 17 -37.70 10.68 -6.61
N ALA A 18 -38.59 10.52 -5.67
CA ALA A 18 -39.78 9.68 -5.83
C ALA A 18 -41.05 10.50 -5.65
N LYS A 19 -41.92 10.47 -6.67
CA LYS A 19 -43.27 10.99 -6.53
C LYS A 19 -44.14 9.87 -6.01
N ILE A 20 -44.67 10.03 -4.77
CA ILE A 20 -45.53 9.06 -4.16
C ILE A 20 -46.94 9.28 -4.71
N ARG A 21 -47.49 8.32 -5.44
CA ARG A 21 -48.90 8.24 -5.80
C ARG A 21 -49.56 7.19 -4.91
N ASP A 22 -50.60 7.59 -4.22
CA ASP A 22 -51.54 6.71 -3.53
C ASP A 22 -50.89 5.65 -2.60
N VAL A 23 -50.02 6.10 -1.67
CA VAL A 23 -49.50 5.18 -0.63
C VAL A 23 -50.47 5.18 0.55
N TRP A 24 -51.28 4.15 0.62
CA TRP A 24 -52.08 3.83 1.80
C TRP A 24 -51.15 3.43 2.95
N GLY A 25 -51.15 4.20 4.04
CA GLY A 25 -50.46 3.82 5.28
C GLY A 25 -49.01 4.32 5.47
N SER A 26 -48.50 5.26 4.66
CA SER A 26 -47.20 5.91 4.93
C SER A 26 -47.34 6.86 6.13
N ARG A 27 -46.49 6.64 7.16
CA ARG A 27 -46.39 7.53 8.34
C ARG A 27 -45.68 8.85 8.02
N TYR A 28 -45.07 8.99 6.87
CA TYR A 28 -44.09 10.03 6.59
C TYR A 28 -44.41 10.93 5.40
N ALA A 29 -45.42 10.61 4.60
CA ALA A 29 -45.77 11.45 3.47
C ALA A 29 -47.29 11.38 3.18
N LYS A 30 -47.88 12.50 2.76
CA LYS A 30 -49.27 12.59 2.28
C LYS A 30 -49.30 12.22 0.78
N PRO A 31 -50.50 11.79 0.25
CA PRO A 31 -50.65 11.58 -1.18
C PRO A 31 -50.21 12.82 -1.98
N GLN A 32 -49.41 12.59 -3.03
CA GLN A 32 -48.83 13.61 -3.92
C GLN A 32 -47.62 14.39 -3.37
N GLU A 33 -47.06 14.06 -2.19
CA GLU A 33 -45.82 14.66 -1.74
C GLU A 33 -44.61 14.04 -2.48
N VAL A 34 -43.59 14.87 -2.76
CA VAL A 34 -42.33 14.42 -3.28
C VAL A 34 -41.37 14.16 -2.12
N VAL A 35 -41.00 12.92 -1.93
CA VAL A 35 -39.95 12.57 -0.96
C VAL A 35 -38.59 12.65 -1.64
N THR A 36 -37.73 13.48 -1.09
CA THR A 36 -36.37 13.63 -1.57
C THR A 36 -35.40 13.07 -0.51
N ARG A 37 -34.63 12.08 -0.86
CA ARG A 37 -33.52 11.63 -0.04
C ARG A 37 -32.22 12.09 -0.68
N LEU A 38 -31.43 12.84 0.07
CA LEU A 38 -30.11 13.29 -0.33
C LEU A 38 -29.07 12.55 0.51
N ASP A 39 -28.33 11.65 -0.11
CA ASP A 39 -27.20 11.00 0.53
C ASP A 39 -25.92 11.76 0.14
N VAL A 40 -25.24 12.33 1.14
CA VAL A 40 -23.95 13.00 0.98
C VAL A 40 -22.87 12.06 1.49
N ILE A 41 -22.13 11.46 0.59
CA ILE A 41 -20.98 10.62 0.93
C ILE A 41 -19.71 11.47 0.73
N ARG A 42 -19.05 11.79 1.83
CA ARG A 42 -17.74 12.43 1.80
C ARG A 42 -16.66 11.37 2.01
N THR A 43 -15.93 11.04 0.97
CA THR A 43 -14.74 10.20 1.07
C THR A 43 -13.55 11.10 1.33
N LYS A 44 -12.91 10.95 2.48
CA LYS A 44 -11.57 11.49 2.66
C LYS A 44 -10.63 10.64 1.82
N ALA A 45 -9.82 11.27 0.96
CA ALA A 45 -8.72 10.54 0.36
C ALA A 45 -7.97 9.89 1.53
N LEU A 46 -7.84 8.56 1.53
CA LEU A 46 -6.85 7.90 2.37
C LEU A 46 -5.51 8.44 1.85
N THR A 47 -5.07 9.56 2.39
CA THR A 47 -3.66 9.83 2.47
C THR A 47 -3.15 8.75 3.43
N SER A 48 -2.90 7.57 2.90
CA SER A 48 -1.95 6.66 3.48
C SER A 48 -0.69 7.51 3.59
N ARG A 49 -0.49 8.13 4.75
CA ARG A 49 0.85 8.55 5.12
C ARG A 49 1.62 7.24 5.11
N LEU A 50 2.31 7.01 4.01
CA LEU A 50 3.29 5.95 3.94
C LEU A 50 4.24 6.25 5.07
N VAL A 51 4.19 5.44 6.11
CA VAL A 51 5.09 5.60 7.26
C VAL A 51 6.46 5.25 6.71
N VAL A 52 7.26 6.27 6.46
CA VAL A 52 8.63 6.12 6.02
C VAL A 52 9.45 5.82 7.27
N VAL A 53 9.98 4.60 7.34
CA VAL A 53 10.92 4.20 8.39
C VAL A 53 12.24 4.94 8.17
N LYS A 54 12.70 5.69 9.17
CA LYS A 54 13.95 6.44 9.07
C LYS A 54 15.16 5.53 9.22
N ALA A 55 16.26 5.89 8.55
CA ALA A 55 17.49 5.11 8.55
C ALA A 55 18.01 4.81 9.97
N GLU A 56 17.87 5.78 10.87
CA GLU A 56 18.29 5.70 12.28
C GLU A 56 17.45 4.74 13.14
N GLU A 57 16.22 4.45 12.71
CA GLU A 57 15.31 3.52 13.39
C GLU A 57 15.55 2.06 12.98
N MET A 58 16.12 1.84 11.79
CA MET A 58 16.27 0.49 11.21
C MET A 58 17.09 -0.47 12.08
N PRO A 59 18.22 -0.08 12.72
CA PRO A 59 18.96 -0.96 13.62
C PRO A 59 18.08 -1.51 14.74
N ASN A 60 17.33 -0.64 15.43
CA ASN A 60 16.45 -1.04 16.52
C ASN A 60 15.32 -1.98 16.04
N LEU A 61 14.82 -1.80 14.82
CA LEU A 61 13.81 -2.69 14.22
C LEU A 61 14.40 -4.06 13.85
N PHE A 62 15.61 -4.10 13.35
CA PHE A 62 16.32 -5.38 13.12
C PHE A 62 16.53 -6.13 14.43
N ASP A 63 16.99 -5.45 15.47
CA ASP A 63 17.26 -6.06 16.79
C ASP A 63 15.98 -6.54 17.47
N SER A 64 14.88 -5.80 17.39
CA SER A 64 13.64 -6.11 18.10
C SER A 64 12.69 -7.02 17.32
N ALA A 65 12.62 -6.90 15.99
CA ALA A 65 11.67 -7.60 15.14
C ALA A 65 12.33 -8.52 14.09
N GLY A 66 13.66 -8.53 13.99
CA GLY A 66 14.41 -9.30 12.98
C GLY A 66 14.29 -8.75 11.56
N LYS A 67 13.44 -7.73 11.35
CA LYS A 67 13.15 -7.18 10.02
C LYS A 67 12.64 -5.75 10.08
N VAL A 68 12.77 -5.06 8.95
CA VAL A 68 12.14 -3.76 8.70
C VAL A 68 11.09 -3.89 7.61
N VAL A 69 9.87 -3.45 7.87
CA VAL A 69 8.75 -3.48 6.91
C VAL A 69 8.65 -2.14 6.20
N LEU A 70 8.73 -2.15 4.88
CA LEU A 70 8.70 -0.97 4.03
C LEU A 70 7.38 -0.88 3.27
N TYR A 71 6.39 -0.22 3.86
CA TYR A 71 5.10 0.04 3.19
C TYR A 71 5.19 1.16 2.14
N GLY A 72 6.25 1.98 2.18
CA GLY A 72 6.47 3.11 1.29
C GLY A 72 7.04 2.74 -0.08
N ILE A 73 7.30 1.46 -0.38
CA ILE A 73 7.74 1.04 -1.70
C ILE A 73 6.51 0.61 -2.51
N LEU A 74 6.17 1.43 -3.51
CA LEU A 74 5.01 1.25 -4.37
C LEU A 74 5.43 0.82 -5.77
N PHE A 75 4.62 -0.04 -6.37
CA PHE A 75 4.81 -0.52 -7.74
C PHE A 75 3.59 -0.24 -8.60
N ASP A 76 3.77 -0.23 -9.90
CA ASP A 76 2.66 -0.23 -10.83
C ASP A 76 1.87 -1.54 -10.76
N PHE A 77 0.61 -1.47 -11.20
CA PHE A 77 -0.28 -2.64 -11.16
C PHE A 77 0.31 -3.79 -11.99
N ASN A 78 0.39 -4.99 -11.41
CA ASN A 78 0.98 -6.20 -12.01
C ASN A 78 2.40 -6.01 -12.56
N ALA A 79 3.16 -5.04 -12.07
CA ALA A 79 4.50 -4.73 -12.53
C ALA A 79 5.51 -4.65 -11.37
N ALA A 80 6.79 -4.62 -11.73
CA ALA A 80 7.90 -4.38 -10.82
C ALA A 80 8.49 -2.95 -10.97
N SER A 81 7.85 -2.10 -11.79
CA SER A 81 8.24 -0.69 -11.93
C SER A 81 8.00 0.04 -10.61
N ILE A 82 9.06 0.55 -10.02
CA ILE A 82 8.98 1.33 -8.77
C ILE A 82 8.41 2.71 -9.08
N LYS A 83 7.39 3.10 -8.33
CA LYS A 83 6.77 4.42 -8.46
C LYS A 83 7.63 5.52 -7.84
N PRO A 84 7.57 6.77 -8.38
CA PRO A 84 8.33 7.91 -7.84
C PRO A 84 8.09 8.19 -6.36
N GLU A 85 6.89 7.91 -5.86
CA GLU A 85 6.50 8.08 -4.45
C GLU A 85 7.33 7.22 -3.49
N SER A 86 8.00 6.17 -4.00
CA SER A 86 8.88 5.30 -3.22
C SER A 86 10.24 5.93 -2.92
N THR A 87 10.58 7.04 -3.56
CA THR A 87 11.93 7.64 -3.51
C THR A 87 12.34 7.99 -2.08
N GLU A 88 11.44 8.52 -1.26
CA GLU A 88 11.75 8.88 0.13
C GLU A 88 12.10 7.63 0.96
N THR A 89 11.32 6.56 0.84
CA THR A 89 11.58 5.30 1.54
C THR A 89 12.91 4.69 1.12
N LEU A 90 13.18 4.67 -0.20
CA LEU A 90 14.43 4.13 -0.74
C LEU A 90 15.66 4.98 -0.35
N ALA A 91 15.47 6.30 -0.20
CA ALA A 91 16.52 7.18 0.30
C ALA A 91 16.93 6.85 1.74
N GLU A 92 15.96 6.57 2.62
CA GLU A 92 16.25 6.16 3.98
C GLU A 92 16.99 4.81 4.03
N VAL A 93 16.61 3.85 3.18
CA VAL A 93 17.36 2.59 3.04
C VAL A 93 18.79 2.85 2.56
N GLY A 94 18.97 3.74 1.56
CA GLY A 94 20.29 4.13 1.06
C GLY A 94 21.17 4.76 2.15
N LYS A 95 20.62 5.64 2.98
CA LYS A 95 21.31 6.23 4.15
C LYS A 95 21.73 5.15 5.15
N PHE A 96 20.83 4.22 5.49
CA PHE A 96 21.14 3.09 6.36
C PHE A 96 22.30 2.25 5.81
N LEU A 97 22.26 1.89 4.53
CA LEU A 97 23.32 1.10 3.87
C LEU A 97 24.68 1.80 3.87
N SER A 98 24.68 3.13 3.70
CA SER A 98 25.91 3.94 3.73
C SER A 98 26.49 4.02 5.14
N ALA A 99 25.65 4.13 6.16
CA ALA A 99 26.08 4.14 7.55
C ALA A 99 26.55 2.76 8.05
N HIS A 100 26.14 1.67 7.40
CA HIS A 100 26.40 0.30 7.82
C HIS A 100 27.00 -0.53 6.66
N PRO A 101 28.24 -0.27 6.21
CA PRO A 101 28.80 -0.88 5.00
C PRO A 101 28.97 -2.40 5.07
N GLY A 102 29.08 -2.97 6.27
CA GLY A 102 29.21 -4.43 6.48
C GLY A 102 27.88 -5.21 6.53
N LYS A 103 26.73 -4.52 6.60
CA LYS A 103 25.44 -5.21 6.73
C LYS A 103 24.99 -5.80 5.39
N LYS A 104 24.54 -7.07 5.43
CA LYS A 104 23.92 -7.77 4.31
C LYS A 104 22.42 -7.94 4.56
N LEU A 105 21.61 -7.83 3.52
CA LEU A 105 20.15 -7.82 3.63
C LEU A 105 19.49 -8.82 2.67
N ILE A 106 18.50 -9.56 3.14
CA ILE A 106 17.51 -10.16 2.26
C ILE A 106 16.45 -9.10 2.00
N VAL A 107 16.15 -8.86 0.73
CA VAL A 107 15.06 -7.98 0.29
C VAL A 107 13.91 -8.85 -0.14
N THR A 108 12.86 -8.91 0.68
CA THR A 108 11.73 -9.80 0.45
C THR A 108 10.53 -9.04 -0.12
N GLY A 109 10.10 -9.41 -1.32
CA GLY A 109 8.87 -8.91 -1.93
C GLY A 109 7.67 -9.77 -1.51
N HIS A 110 6.55 -9.13 -1.19
CA HIS A 110 5.28 -9.79 -0.87
C HIS A 110 4.15 -9.27 -1.76
N THR A 111 3.14 -10.12 -1.97
CA THR A 111 1.88 -9.78 -2.64
C THR A 111 0.70 -9.99 -1.72
N ASP A 112 -0.49 -9.57 -2.15
CA ASP A 112 -1.75 -10.10 -1.63
C ASP A 112 -2.08 -11.44 -2.33
N SER A 113 -3.20 -12.06 -1.93
CA SER A 113 -3.63 -13.37 -2.44
C SER A 113 -4.45 -13.30 -3.74
N VAL A 114 -4.48 -12.17 -4.44
CA VAL A 114 -5.20 -12.06 -5.71
C VAL A 114 -4.36 -12.67 -6.84
N GLY A 115 -4.92 -13.65 -7.53
CA GLY A 115 -4.26 -14.37 -8.62
C GLY A 115 -3.55 -15.66 -8.19
N ALA A 116 -2.90 -16.33 -9.15
CA ALA A 116 -2.23 -17.60 -8.92
C ALA A 116 -0.95 -17.43 -8.06
N PHE A 117 -0.64 -18.43 -7.24
CA PHE A 117 0.54 -18.42 -6.37
C PHE A 117 1.84 -18.24 -7.15
N GLU A 118 2.02 -18.98 -8.24
CA GLU A 118 3.25 -18.91 -9.05
C GLU A 118 3.42 -17.57 -9.74
N PHE A 119 2.34 -16.99 -10.27
CA PHE A 119 2.37 -15.63 -10.80
C PHE A 119 2.84 -14.62 -9.74
N ASN A 120 2.27 -14.70 -8.53
CA ASN A 120 2.63 -13.82 -7.42
C ASN A 120 4.06 -14.07 -6.93
N ARG A 121 4.55 -15.33 -6.99
CA ARG A 121 5.93 -15.66 -6.67
C ARG A 121 6.92 -14.98 -7.62
N GLU A 122 6.66 -15.06 -8.92
CA GLU A 122 7.48 -14.37 -9.91
C GLU A 122 7.38 -12.85 -9.79
N LEU A 123 6.18 -12.30 -9.58
CA LEU A 123 5.97 -10.86 -9.43
C LEU A 123 6.70 -10.32 -8.20
N SER A 124 6.60 -11.01 -7.06
CA SER A 124 7.28 -10.63 -5.83
C SER A 124 8.79 -10.72 -5.95
N GLN A 125 9.31 -11.72 -6.69
CA GLN A 125 10.74 -11.83 -7.00
C GLN A 125 11.21 -10.65 -7.85
N LYS A 126 10.53 -10.35 -8.95
CA LYS A 126 10.86 -9.20 -9.81
C LYS A 126 10.82 -7.87 -9.06
N ARG A 127 9.91 -7.70 -8.09
CA ARG A 127 9.84 -6.53 -7.23
C ARG A 127 11.02 -6.42 -6.28
N ALA A 128 11.42 -7.54 -5.66
CA ALA A 128 12.61 -7.59 -4.81
C ALA A 128 13.88 -7.26 -5.63
N ASP A 129 14.02 -7.83 -6.83
CA ASP A 129 15.12 -7.53 -7.75
C ASP A 129 15.15 -6.03 -8.12
N ALA A 130 14.01 -5.45 -8.48
CA ALA A 130 13.92 -4.03 -8.85
C ALA A 130 14.34 -3.11 -7.69
N VAL A 131 13.99 -3.44 -6.45
CA VAL A 131 14.44 -2.68 -5.26
C VAL A 131 15.94 -2.77 -5.10
N VAL A 132 16.52 -3.97 -5.22
CA VAL A 132 17.97 -4.15 -5.14
C VAL A 132 18.70 -3.39 -6.25
N ASP A 133 18.23 -3.51 -7.49
CA ASP A 133 18.81 -2.80 -8.63
C ASP A 133 18.74 -1.28 -8.45
N TYR A 134 17.66 -0.78 -7.90
CA TYR A 134 17.52 0.64 -7.55
C TYR A 134 18.56 1.08 -6.50
N LEU A 135 18.75 0.30 -5.43
CA LEU A 135 19.72 0.59 -4.37
C LEU A 135 21.16 0.53 -4.88
N VAL A 136 21.50 -0.46 -5.68
CA VAL A 136 22.82 -0.58 -6.32
C VAL A 136 23.09 0.62 -7.22
N LYS A 137 22.15 0.97 -8.08
CA LYS A 137 22.32 2.05 -9.07
C LYS A 137 22.40 3.44 -8.43
N ASN A 138 21.53 3.74 -7.46
CA ASN A 138 21.37 5.10 -6.95
C ASN A 138 22.18 5.37 -5.67
N TYR A 139 22.51 4.33 -4.90
CA TYR A 139 23.27 4.48 -3.64
C TYR A 139 24.61 3.74 -3.67
N GLN A 140 25.02 3.21 -4.84
CA GLN A 140 26.30 2.51 -5.04
C GLN A 140 26.53 1.38 -4.03
N ALA A 141 25.45 0.80 -3.51
CA ALA A 141 25.54 -0.32 -2.59
C ALA A 141 25.97 -1.58 -3.35
N PRO A 142 27.03 -2.30 -2.93
CA PRO A 142 27.50 -3.50 -3.61
C PRO A 142 26.41 -4.56 -3.73
N ARG A 143 26.23 -5.14 -4.93
CA ARG A 143 25.17 -6.12 -5.21
C ARG A 143 25.25 -7.35 -4.30
N GLU A 144 26.45 -7.77 -3.93
CA GLU A 144 26.71 -8.90 -3.04
C GLU A 144 26.22 -8.73 -1.60
N ARG A 145 25.78 -7.52 -1.26
CA ARG A 145 25.12 -7.25 0.04
C ARG A 145 23.67 -7.65 0.08
N PHE A 146 23.09 -8.04 -1.06
CA PHE A 146 21.65 -8.28 -1.16
C PHE A 146 21.31 -9.68 -1.66
N ILE A 147 20.30 -10.28 -1.04
CA ILE A 147 19.63 -11.47 -1.53
C ILE A 147 18.17 -11.08 -1.81
N PRO A 148 17.77 -10.87 -3.07
CA PRO A 148 16.37 -10.65 -3.40
C PRO A 148 15.57 -11.95 -3.29
N PHE A 149 14.40 -11.90 -2.67
CA PHE A 149 13.54 -13.05 -2.46
C PHE A 149 12.06 -12.72 -2.68
N GLY A 150 11.38 -13.54 -3.46
CA GLY A 150 9.94 -13.43 -3.72
C GLY A 150 9.14 -14.38 -2.86
N ALA A 151 8.41 -13.85 -1.88
CA ALA A 151 7.60 -14.63 -0.93
C ALA A 151 6.16 -14.88 -1.39
N SER A 152 5.74 -14.34 -2.56
CA SER A 152 4.33 -14.41 -2.95
C SER A 152 3.41 -13.88 -1.83
N PHE A 153 2.30 -14.57 -1.58
CA PHE A 153 1.40 -14.32 -0.44
C PHE A 153 1.55 -15.36 0.68
N ALA A 154 2.70 -16.04 0.77
CA ALA A 154 2.91 -17.12 1.75
C ALA A 154 3.03 -16.61 3.19
N ALA A 155 3.36 -15.33 3.40
CA ALA A 155 3.54 -14.73 4.73
C ALA A 155 2.66 -13.47 4.89
N PRO A 156 1.34 -13.59 5.01
CA PRO A 156 0.46 -12.45 5.19
C PRO A 156 0.62 -11.84 6.59
N VAL A 157 0.61 -10.52 6.68
CA VAL A 157 0.60 -9.77 7.95
C VAL A 157 -0.80 -9.26 8.32
N ALA A 158 -1.75 -9.40 7.39
CA ALA A 158 -3.15 -9.05 7.59
C ALA A 158 -4.05 -9.95 6.74
N SER A 159 -5.36 -9.93 7.02
CA SER A 159 -6.34 -10.71 6.26
C SER A 159 -6.40 -10.26 4.79
N ASN A 160 -6.35 -11.21 3.86
CA ASN A 160 -6.55 -10.94 2.43
C ASN A 160 -8.04 -10.75 2.05
N ALA A 161 -8.97 -10.92 2.99
CA ALA A 161 -10.40 -10.76 2.74
C ALA A 161 -10.81 -9.29 2.55
N THR A 162 -10.05 -8.34 3.12
CA THR A 162 -10.32 -6.90 3.01
C THR A 162 -9.25 -6.20 2.18
N GLU A 163 -9.61 -5.07 1.56
CA GLU A 163 -8.64 -4.29 0.79
C GLU A 163 -7.56 -3.67 1.69
N GLU A 164 -7.92 -3.24 2.89
CA GLU A 164 -6.98 -2.72 3.88
C GLU A 164 -5.94 -3.77 4.27
N GLY A 165 -6.37 -5.02 4.43
CA GLY A 165 -5.47 -6.14 4.72
C GLY A 165 -4.59 -6.50 3.53
N ARG A 166 -5.15 -6.56 2.32
CA ARG A 166 -4.38 -6.76 1.09
C ARG A 166 -3.33 -5.67 0.88
N ALA A 167 -3.69 -4.41 1.14
CA ALA A 167 -2.74 -3.30 1.05
C ALA A 167 -1.54 -3.46 1.98
N LYS A 168 -1.75 -3.99 3.19
CA LYS A 168 -0.65 -4.32 4.13
C LYS A 168 0.18 -5.51 3.65
N ASN A 169 -0.43 -6.46 2.94
CA ASN A 169 0.29 -7.61 2.42
C ASN A 169 1.17 -7.26 1.21
N ARG A 170 0.79 -6.27 0.38
CA ARG A 170 1.61 -5.73 -0.71
C ARG A 170 2.73 -4.85 -0.16
N ARG A 171 3.83 -5.45 0.28
CA ARG A 171 4.94 -4.78 0.95
C ARG A 171 6.31 -5.34 0.55
N VAL A 172 7.34 -4.63 0.93
CA VAL A 172 8.72 -5.12 0.90
C VAL A 172 9.24 -5.20 2.34
N GLU A 173 10.00 -6.23 2.65
CA GLU A 173 10.69 -6.38 3.93
C GLU A 173 12.19 -6.45 3.71
N LEU A 174 12.94 -5.85 4.63
CA LEU A 174 14.39 -6.05 4.75
C LEU A 174 14.63 -6.96 5.94
N VAL A 175 15.41 -8.02 5.75
CA VAL A 175 15.84 -8.93 6.82
C VAL A 175 17.36 -8.87 6.89
N HIS A 176 17.92 -8.70 8.10
CA HIS A 176 19.35 -8.65 8.29
C HIS A 176 19.92 -10.08 8.27
N LEU A 177 21.01 -10.27 7.54
CA LEU A 177 21.84 -11.46 7.60
C LEU A 177 22.94 -11.24 8.64
N GLU A 178 22.94 -12.07 9.67
CA GLU A 178 24.02 -12.10 10.65
C GLU A 178 25.31 -12.72 10.10
#